data_4698dedb1ab2c8e693c3ae331bbcca15
#
_entry.id   4698dedb1ab2c8e693c3ae331bbcca15
#
_cell.length_a   1.000
_cell.length_b   1.000
_cell.length_c   1.000
_cell.angle_alpha   90.00
_cell.angle_beta   90.00
_cell.angle_gamma   90.00
#
_symmetry.space_group_name_H-M   'P 1'
#
loop_
_entity.id
_entity.type
_entity.pdbx_description
1 polymer ?
#
loop_
_entity_poly.entity_id
_entity_poly.type
_entity_poly.pdbx_seq_one_letter_code
_entity_poly.pdbx_strand_id
1 'polypeptide(L)'
;KDVAPGTKRINLSAEGFEGVQRSVDVTPGENTVTVRFKEVRLNSSVGVAHKHGMGGGCEGTLRATIDGLQYETSNRGDAFTLTYAQIESFEVNYLEKNLKVKQKGGKTWNFTDKAATNADKLFVFHRDVTAAREKLAKGYTAAR
;
A
#
# COMPACT_ATOMS: atom_id res chain seq x y z
N LYS A 1 -18.92 9.91 -29.45
CA LYS A 1 -20.08 10.82 -29.32
C LYS A 1 -19.70 12.23 -29.66
N ASP A 2 -20.59 12.88 -30.37
CA ASP A 2 -20.42 14.29 -30.67
C ASP A 2 -20.65 15.13 -29.42
N VAL A 3 -19.74 16.05 -29.18
CA VAL A 3 -19.82 16.99 -28.03
C VAL A 3 -19.80 18.40 -28.59
N ALA A 4 -20.68 19.26 -28.12
CA ALA A 4 -20.72 20.66 -28.52
C ALA A 4 -19.38 21.36 -28.20
N PRO A 5 -18.91 22.28 -29.07
CA PRO A 5 -17.71 23.07 -28.78
C PRO A 5 -17.84 23.87 -27.49
N GLY A 6 -16.74 24.07 -26.79
CA GLY A 6 -16.67 24.83 -25.55
C GLY A 6 -15.96 24.06 -24.45
N THR A 7 -15.90 24.66 -23.25
CA THR A 7 -15.34 24.00 -22.08
C THR A 7 -16.37 23.07 -21.46
N LYS A 8 -16.00 21.82 -21.29
CA LYS A 8 -16.84 20.78 -20.68
C LYS A 8 -16.13 20.19 -19.48
N ARG A 9 -16.92 19.91 -18.45
CA ARG A 9 -16.45 19.19 -17.26
C ARG A 9 -16.79 17.71 -17.41
N ILE A 10 -15.79 16.87 -17.30
CA ILE A 10 -15.93 15.42 -17.42
C ILE A 10 -15.72 14.78 -16.06
N ASN A 11 -16.74 14.03 -15.61
CA ASN A 11 -16.64 13.19 -14.42
C ASN A 11 -16.52 11.74 -14.87
N LEU A 12 -15.42 11.09 -14.50
CA LEU A 12 -15.13 9.72 -14.87
C LEU A 12 -14.97 8.89 -13.62
N SER A 13 -15.62 7.74 -13.62
CA SER A 13 -15.48 6.77 -12.55
C SER A 13 -15.57 5.36 -13.09
N ALA A 14 -14.91 4.43 -12.41
CA ALA A 14 -14.98 3.00 -12.69
C ALA A 14 -15.03 2.25 -11.37
N GLU A 15 -15.64 1.08 -11.38
CA GLU A 15 -15.75 0.28 -10.18
C GLU A 15 -14.36 -0.03 -9.61
N GLY A 16 -14.19 0.24 -8.33
CA GLY A 16 -12.92 0.05 -7.62
C GLY A 16 -11.87 1.15 -7.85
N PHE A 17 -12.19 2.21 -8.60
CA PHE A 17 -11.30 3.34 -8.85
C PHE A 17 -11.86 4.62 -8.24
N GLU A 18 -10.96 5.53 -7.92
CA GLU A 18 -11.36 6.88 -7.53
C GLU A 18 -11.97 7.62 -8.72
N GLY A 19 -12.97 8.44 -8.46
CA GLY A 19 -13.55 9.30 -9.47
C GLY A 19 -12.56 10.34 -9.96
N VAL A 20 -12.57 10.61 -11.25
CA VAL A 20 -11.74 11.62 -11.88
C VAL A 20 -12.60 12.72 -12.46
N GLN A 21 -12.28 13.96 -12.12
CA GLN A 21 -12.95 15.13 -12.66
C GLN A 21 -11.95 15.99 -13.44
N ARG A 22 -12.27 16.32 -14.68
CA ARG A 22 -11.44 17.17 -15.52
C ARG A 22 -12.30 18.15 -16.31
N SER A 23 -11.73 19.33 -16.54
CA SER A 23 -12.27 20.29 -17.50
C SER A 23 -11.53 20.12 -18.83
N VAL A 24 -12.27 20.08 -19.93
CA VAL A 24 -11.71 19.88 -21.25
C VAL A 24 -12.31 20.91 -22.21
N ASP A 25 -11.46 21.59 -22.97
CA ASP A 25 -11.88 22.46 -24.04
C ASP A 25 -12.21 21.61 -25.28
N VAL A 26 -13.46 21.72 -25.72
CA VAL A 26 -13.94 20.97 -26.89
C VAL A 26 -13.98 21.87 -28.11
N THR A 27 -13.26 21.49 -29.14
CA THR A 27 -13.23 22.20 -30.42
C THR A 27 -13.98 21.42 -31.49
N PRO A 28 -14.43 22.07 -32.59
CA PRO A 28 -14.98 21.34 -33.74
C PRO A 28 -14.00 20.30 -34.26
N GLY A 29 -14.50 19.11 -34.56
CA GLY A 29 -13.70 18.01 -35.08
C GLY A 29 -13.56 16.86 -34.09
N GLU A 30 -12.51 16.08 -34.26
CA GLU A 30 -12.24 14.94 -33.38
C GLU A 30 -11.50 15.39 -32.12
N ASN A 31 -12.04 14.99 -30.96
CA ASN A 31 -11.45 15.31 -29.68
C ASN A 31 -11.14 14.00 -28.94
N THR A 32 -9.93 13.88 -28.38
CA THR A 32 -9.47 12.73 -27.61
C THR A 32 -9.13 13.16 -26.20
N VAL A 33 -9.70 12.47 -25.21
CA VAL A 33 -9.39 12.65 -23.80
C VAL A 33 -8.78 11.37 -23.27
N THR A 34 -7.56 11.47 -22.75
CA THR A 34 -6.88 10.34 -22.12
C THR A 34 -6.86 10.54 -20.62
N VAL A 35 -7.40 9.58 -19.87
CA VAL A 35 -7.45 9.60 -18.42
C VAL A 35 -6.84 8.31 -17.88
N ARG A 36 -5.91 8.46 -16.94
CA ARG A 36 -5.28 7.32 -16.26
C ARG A 36 -5.90 7.13 -14.88
N PHE A 37 -6.68 6.07 -14.71
CA PHE A 37 -7.22 5.65 -13.43
C PHE A 37 -6.33 4.69 -12.68
N LYS A 38 -5.44 4.01 -13.40
CA LYS A 38 -4.89 2.71 -13.03
C LYS A 38 -3.48 2.81 -12.44
N GLU A 39 -3.15 3.94 -11.84
CA GLU A 39 -1.87 4.08 -11.15
C GLU A 39 -2.07 3.98 -9.64
N VAL A 40 -1.26 3.15 -9.00
CA VAL A 40 -1.14 3.08 -7.56
C VAL A 40 0.30 3.34 -7.15
N ARG A 41 0.47 4.18 -6.16
CA ARG A 41 1.76 4.47 -5.55
C ARG A 41 1.72 4.04 -4.10
N LEU A 42 2.80 3.44 -3.65
CA LEU A 42 2.96 3.08 -2.26
C LEU A 42 4.41 3.32 -1.85
N ASN A 43 4.59 4.19 -0.88
CA ASN A 43 5.87 4.39 -0.21
C ASN A 43 5.56 4.76 1.23
N SER A 44 5.42 3.76 2.06
CA SER A 44 5.05 3.90 3.47
C SER A 44 6.09 3.22 4.34
N SER A 45 6.34 3.80 5.50
CA SER A 45 7.28 3.22 6.46
C SER A 45 6.80 3.47 7.88
N VAL A 46 7.16 2.55 8.78
CA VAL A 46 6.85 2.66 10.21
C VAL A 46 8.01 2.09 11.02
N GLY A 47 8.39 2.81 12.08
CA GLY A 47 9.35 2.29 13.06
C GLY A 47 8.71 1.21 13.91
N VAL A 48 9.34 0.04 13.97
CA VAL A 48 8.78 -1.14 14.63
C VAL A 48 9.78 -1.80 15.57
N ALA A 49 9.26 -2.53 16.51
CA ALA A 49 10.02 -3.47 17.31
C ALA A 49 9.51 -4.89 17.03
N HIS A 50 10.43 -5.80 16.75
CA HIS A 50 10.14 -7.21 16.55
C HIS A 50 10.48 -7.97 17.82
N LYS A 51 9.49 -8.65 18.41
CA LYS A 51 9.68 -9.44 19.61
C LYS A 51 10.16 -10.85 19.26
N HIS A 52 11.16 -11.30 19.98
CA HIS A 52 11.64 -12.68 19.91
C HIS A 52 10.99 -13.50 21.02
N GLY A 53 10.71 -14.77 20.77
CA GLY A 53 9.92 -15.62 21.66
C GLY A 53 10.53 -15.89 23.03
N MET A 54 11.84 -15.78 23.20
CA MET A 54 12.58 -16.09 24.43
C MET A 54 13.18 -14.87 25.11
N GLY A 55 12.54 -13.71 24.96
CA GLY A 55 13.06 -12.44 25.48
C GLY A 55 13.98 -11.77 24.49
N GLY A 56 14.14 -10.48 24.65
CA GLY A 56 14.84 -9.65 23.68
C GLY A 56 13.99 -9.34 22.46
N GLY A 57 14.56 -8.58 21.55
CA GLY A 57 13.91 -8.17 20.33
C GLY A 57 14.84 -7.28 19.52
N CYS A 58 14.44 -6.92 18.33
CA CYS A 58 15.16 -5.97 17.52
C CYS A 58 14.24 -4.84 17.07
N GLU A 59 14.83 -3.69 16.89
CA GLU A 59 14.13 -2.53 16.34
C GLU A 59 14.55 -2.30 14.91
N GLY A 60 13.68 -1.70 14.14
CA GLY A 60 13.96 -1.35 12.76
C GLY A 60 12.84 -0.59 12.10
N THR A 61 12.87 -0.57 10.79
CA THR A 61 11.86 0.10 9.97
C THR A 61 11.21 -0.92 9.04
N LEU A 62 9.89 -1.00 9.10
CA LEU A 62 9.10 -1.75 8.14
C LEU A 62 8.70 -0.78 7.02
N ARG A 63 9.08 -1.10 5.81
CA ARG A 63 8.83 -0.29 4.61
C ARG A 63 7.97 -1.05 3.64
N ALA A 64 7.00 -0.37 3.05
CA ALA A 64 6.16 -0.91 1.99
C ALA A 64 6.28 -0.08 0.72
N THR A 65 6.48 -0.76 -0.38
CA THR A 65 6.40 -0.20 -1.72
C THR A 65 5.42 -1.03 -2.54
N ILE A 66 5.19 -0.65 -3.78
CA ILE A 66 4.36 -1.45 -4.69
C ILE A 66 4.95 -2.84 -4.98
N ASP A 67 6.23 -3.03 -4.78
CA ASP A 67 6.91 -4.31 -5.04
C ASP A 67 6.80 -5.28 -3.86
N GLY A 68 6.62 -4.79 -2.64
CA GLY A 68 6.50 -5.65 -1.48
C GLY A 68 6.80 -4.97 -0.16
N LEU A 69 7.11 -5.79 0.84
CA LEU A 69 7.50 -5.37 2.18
C LEU A 69 8.98 -5.61 2.41
N GLN A 70 9.60 -4.68 3.11
CA GLN A 70 10.99 -4.78 3.53
C GLN A 70 11.10 -4.45 5.02
N TYR A 71 11.78 -5.28 5.78
CA TYR A 71 12.14 -5.00 7.16
C TYR A 71 13.64 -4.72 7.24
N GLU A 72 13.97 -3.49 7.58
CA GLU A 72 15.34 -3.03 7.75
C GLU A 72 15.68 -3.02 9.25
N THR A 73 16.64 -3.82 9.64
CA THR A 73 17.11 -3.92 11.03
C THR A 73 18.59 -4.27 11.04
N SER A 74 19.26 -3.94 12.14
CA SER A 74 20.65 -4.35 12.37
C SER A 74 20.81 -5.86 12.55
N ASN A 75 19.74 -6.53 12.97
CA ASN A 75 19.73 -8.00 13.07
C ASN A 75 19.48 -8.62 11.70
N ARG A 76 20.54 -9.00 11.01
CA ARG A 76 20.44 -9.58 9.66
C ARG A 76 19.62 -10.86 9.59
N GLY A 77 19.51 -11.61 10.68
CA GLY A 77 18.71 -12.83 10.73
C GLY A 77 17.19 -12.56 10.68
N ASP A 78 16.79 -11.35 11.04
CA ASP A 78 15.38 -10.95 11.04
C ASP A 78 15.02 -10.00 9.89
N ALA A 79 15.99 -9.37 9.25
CA ALA A 79 15.74 -8.53 8.09
C ALA A 79 15.15 -9.35 6.94
N PHE A 80 14.24 -8.76 6.18
CA PHE A 80 13.64 -9.42 5.02
C PHE A 80 13.29 -8.44 3.91
N THR A 81 13.19 -8.99 2.72
CA THR A 81 12.57 -8.33 1.57
C THR A 81 11.65 -9.36 0.93
N LEU A 82 10.35 -9.10 0.94
CA LEU A 82 9.33 -10.01 0.45
C LEU A 82 8.45 -9.31 -0.58
N THR A 83 8.22 -9.98 -1.71
CA THR A 83 7.13 -9.58 -2.61
C THR A 83 5.79 -9.91 -1.99
N TYR A 84 4.72 -9.26 -2.42
CA TYR A 84 3.38 -9.57 -1.89
C TYR A 84 2.94 -11.01 -2.19
N ALA A 85 3.42 -11.59 -3.29
CA ALA A 85 3.16 -12.99 -3.61
C ALA A 85 3.81 -13.97 -2.62
N GLN A 86 4.87 -13.56 -1.94
CA GLN A 86 5.57 -14.37 -0.94
C GLN A 86 4.95 -14.25 0.47
N ILE A 87 3.98 -13.39 0.65
CA ILE A 87 3.32 -13.15 1.94
C ILE A 87 2.07 -14.03 2.04
N GLU A 88 2.04 -14.91 3.02
CA GLU A 88 0.88 -15.75 3.32
C GLU A 88 -0.18 -14.98 4.11
N SER A 89 0.23 -14.24 5.14
CA SER A 89 -0.68 -13.39 5.90
C SER A 89 -0.05 -12.06 6.30
N PHE A 90 -0.88 -11.03 6.30
CA PHE A 90 -0.53 -9.67 6.68
C PHE A 90 -1.71 -9.11 7.47
N GLU A 91 -1.62 -9.17 8.79
CA GLU A 91 -2.74 -8.91 9.69
C GLU A 91 -2.36 -7.98 10.81
N VAL A 92 -3.29 -7.16 11.24
CA VAL A 92 -3.14 -6.32 12.42
C VAL A 92 -4.11 -6.78 13.52
N ASN A 93 -3.62 -6.94 14.74
CA ASN A 93 -4.42 -7.26 15.90
C ASN A 93 -4.54 -6.01 16.78
N TYR A 94 -5.75 -5.46 16.86
CA TYR A 94 -6.02 -4.23 17.61
C TYR A 94 -5.87 -4.41 19.12
N LEU A 95 -6.25 -5.56 19.64
CA LEU A 95 -6.16 -5.86 21.08
C LEU A 95 -4.72 -6.02 21.54
N GLU A 96 -3.94 -6.74 20.76
CA GLU A 96 -2.52 -6.98 21.05
C GLU A 96 -1.61 -5.86 20.55
N LYS A 97 -2.15 -4.94 19.78
CA LYS A 97 -1.43 -3.81 19.19
C LYS A 97 -0.21 -4.27 18.38
N ASN A 98 -0.39 -5.34 17.62
CA ASN A 98 0.68 -5.88 16.79
C ASN A 98 0.29 -6.01 15.32
N LEU A 99 1.31 -6.07 14.49
CA LEU A 99 1.22 -6.36 13.07
C LEU A 99 1.98 -7.65 12.81
N LYS A 100 1.29 -8.60 12.19
CA LYS A 100 1.86 -9.92 11.85
C LYS A 100 2.12 -10.03 10.37
N VAL A 101 3.33 -10.44 10.03
CA VAL A 101 3.72 -10.78 8.65
C VAL A 101 4.17 -12.23 8.63
N LYS A 102 3.54 -13.04 7.79
CA LYS A 102 3.91 -14.44 7.62
C LYS A 102 4.32 -14.71 6.18
N GLN A 103 5.52 -15.24 6.00
CA GLN A 103 6.03 -15.66 4.71
C GLN A 103 5.47 -17.05 4.36
N LYS A 104 5.13 -17.26 3.10
CA LYS A 104 4.69 -18.58 2.61
C LYS A 104 5.81 -19.61 2.80
N GLY A 105 5.49 -20.67 3.54
CA GLY A 105 6.45 -21.73 3.84
C GLY A 105 7.65 -21.28 4.67
N GLY A 106 7.56 -20.15 5.36
CA GLY A 106 8.67 -19.55 6.06
C GLY A 106 8.34 -18.97 7.42
N LYS A 107 9.07 -17.94 7.78
CA LYS A 107 9.06 -17.32 9.10
C LYS A 107 7.84 -16.42 9.31
N THR A 108 7.49 -16.22 10.58
CA THR A 108 6.49 -15.25 11.02
C THR A 108 7.16 -14.18 11.85
N TRP A 109 6.84 -12.91 11.55
CA TRP A 109 7.28 -11.76 12.33
C TRP A 109 6.07 -11.10 12.99
N ASN A 110 6.24 -10.71 14.25
CA ASN A 110 5.26 -9.93 14.99
C ASN A 110 5.90 -8.59 15.37
N PHE A 111 5.31 -7.51 14.90
CA PHE A 111 5.81 -6.16 15.08
C PHE A 111 4.91 -5.37 16.00
N THR A 112 5.52 -4.55 16.86
CA THR A 112 4.84 -3.53 17.64
C THR A 112 5.37 -2.16 17.25
N ASP A 113 4.63 -1.08 17.56
CA ASP A 113 5.11 0.28 17.35
C ASP A 113 6.36 0.52 18.22
N LYS A 114 7.44 0.98 17.60
CA LYS A 114 8.68 1.31 18.29
C LYS A 114 8.48 2.35 19.40
N ALA A 115 7.57 3.31 19.19
CA ALA A 115 7.29 4.34 20.18
C ALA A 115 6.48 3.85 21.37
N ALA A 116 5.87 2.67 21.29
CA ALA A 116 5.07 2.02 22.32
C ALA A 116 3.89 2.85 22.86
N THR A 117 3.56 3.97 22.23
CA THR A 117 2.51 4.88 22.70
C THR A 117 1.12 4.46 22.25
N ASN A 118 0.99 4.03 21.02
CA ASN A 118 -0.25 3.49 20.45
C ASN A 118 0.08 2.66 19.22
N ALA A 119 -0.93 1.98 18.68
CA ALA A 119 -0.76 1.17 17.49
C ALA A 119 -1.27 1.85 16.20
N ASP A 120 -1.62 3.13 16.26
CA ASP A 120 -2.26 3.83 15.15
C ASP A 120 -1.39 3.84 13.90
N LYS A 121 -0.08 4.01 14.04
CA LYS A 121 0.86 3.98 12.92
C LYS A 121 0.90 2.61 12.23
N LEU A 122 0.80 1.53 12.99
CA LEU A 122 0.72 0.18 12.44
C LEU A 122 -0.59 -0.04 11.70
N PHE A 123 -1.70 0.47 12.23
CA PHE A 123 -3.01 0.35 11.58
C PHE A 123 -3.07 1.14 10.28
N VAL A 124 -2.54 2.37 10.28
CA VAL A 124 -2.44 3.18 9.07
C VAL A 124 -1.56 2.51 8.02
N PHE A 125 -0.41 2.00 8.43
CA PHE A 125 0.49 1.26 7.55
C PHE A 125 -0.19 0.04 6.94
N HIS A 126 -0.84 -0.77 7.75
CA HIS A 126 -1.59 -1.95 7.29
C HIS A 126 -2.70 -1.58 6.32
N ARG A 127 -3.48 -0.54 6.65
CA ARG A 127 -4.55 -0.04 5.79
C ARG A 127 -4.02 0.38 4.41
N ASP A 128 -2.96 1.16 4.38
CA ASP A 128 -2.42 1.71 3.15
C ASP A 128 -1.83 0.60 2.26
N VAL A 129 -1.12 -0.35 2.86
CA VAL A 129 -0.59 -1.51 2.15
C VAL A 129 -1.71 -2.39 1.59
N THR A 130 -2.73 -2.66 2.40
CA THR A 130 -3.87 -3.47 1.99
C THR A 130 -4.63 -2.82 0.83
N ALA A 131 -4.88 -1.51 0.92
CA ALA A 131 -5.54 -0.77 -0.15
C ALA A 131 -4.73 -0.81 -1.45
N ALA A 132 -3.41 -0.63 -1.38
CA ALA A 132 -2.55 -0.70 -2.55
C ALA A 132 -2.55 -2.10 -3.18
N ARG A 133 -2.49 -3.15 -2.36
CA ARG A 133 -2.56 -4.54 -2.84
C ARG A 133 -3.88 -4.84 -3.54
N GLU A 134 -4.99 -4.36 -3.00
CA GLU A 134 -6.31 -4.52 -3.62
C GLU A 134 -6.38 -3.83 -4.98
N LYS A 135 -5.86 -2.62 -5.08
CA LYS A 135 -5.78 -1.88 -6.35
C LYS A 135 -4.93 -2.63 -7.38
N LEU A 136 -3.76 -3.13 -6.99
CA LEU A 136 -2.91 -3.93 -7.87
C LEU A 136 -3.62 -5.21 -8.34
N ALA A 137 -4.37 -5.86 -7.46
CA ALA A 137 -5.15 -7.05 -7.81
C ALA A 137 -6.29 -6.74 -8.80
N LYS A 138 -6.81 -5.52 -8.81
CA LYS A 138 -7.83 -5.03 -9.75
C LYS A 138 -7.25 -4.53 -11.08
N GLY A 139 -5.95 -4.61 -11.27
CA GLY A 139 -5.29 -4.25 -12.51
C GLY A 139 -4.76 -2.82 -12.58
N TYR A 140 -4.67 -2.10 -11.46
CA TYR A 140 -3.98 -0.82 -11.39
C TYR A 140 -2.51 -0.99 -11.76
N THR A 141 -1.97 -0.04 -12.51
CA THR A 141 -0.55 -0.02 -12.84
C THR A 141 0.25 0.49 -11.66
N ALA A 142 1.32 -0.23 -11.33
CA ALA A 142 2.25 0.21 -10.32
C ALA A 142 3.03 1.44 -10.79
N ALA A 143 2.96 2.52 -10.03
CA ALA A 143 3.78 3.71 -10.25
C ALA A 143 5.06 3.61 -9.43
N ARG A 144 6.19 3.62 -10.12
CA ARG A 144 7.52 3.49 -9.53
C ARG A 144 8.30 4.80 -9.59
#